data_f51600ce70ae12c3b6f45ce0aa4f0e26
#
_entry.id   f51600ce70ae12c3b6f45ce0aa4f0e26
#
_cell.length_a   1.000
_cell.length_b   1.000
_cell.length_c   1.000
_cell.angle_alpha   90.00
_cell.angle_beta   90.00
_cell.angle_gamma   90.00
#
_symmetry.space_group_name_H-M   'P 1'
#
loop_
_entity.id
_entity.type
_entity.pdbx_description
1 polymer ?
#
loop_
_entity_poly.entity_id
_entity_poly.type
_entity_poly.pdbx_seq_one_letter_code
_entity_poly.pdbx_strand_id
1 'polypeptide(L)'
;MSAPLVHHAVVTRGHGGAIVTAEWPAEGRQTVTAIERFSYDAGPIVRRVQQLKADHPDCFIVVDAEGLGDAVWELLDHPRRRGWRLYQKHGLEREELTRVLLVAVERSSFGFAPGLPEEQAMKRALVGLTRNPRAEGPGSELAVALSLAIDDHRPPAPRIY
;
A
#
# COMPACT_ATOMS: atom_id res chain seq x y z
N MET A 1 -0.93 -12.49 -23.45
CA MET A 1 -0.34 -11.99 -22.20
C MET A 1 -1.43 -11.43 -21.31
N SER A 2 -1.50 -11.88 -20.07
CA SER A 2 -2.43 -11.30 -19.10
C SER A 2 -1.90 -9.95 -18.63
N ALA A 3 -2.79 -8.98 -18.43
CA ALA A 3 -2.44 -7.72 -17.84
C ALA A 3 -1.91 -7.93 -16.40
N PRO A 4 -0.97 -7.12 -15.91
CA PRO A 4 -0.49 -7.23 -14.55
C PRO A 4 -1.62 -6.92 -13.56
N LEU A 5 -1.56 -7.54 -12.38
CA LEU A 5 -2.45 -7.19 -11.28
C LEU A 5 -2.00 -5.86 -10.69
N VAL A 6 -2.95 -4.99 -10.41
CA VAL A 6 -2.69 -3.69 -9.78
C VAL A 6 -3.07 -3.77 -8.31
N HIS A 7 -2.13 -3.40 -7.45
CA HIS A 7 -2.29 -3.38 -6.00
C HIS A 7 -2.15 -1.95 -5.49
N HIS A 8 -3.10 -1.51 -4.68
CA HIS A 8 -3.04 -0.24 -3.97
C HIS A 8 -2.95 -0.50 -2.48
N ALA A 9 -1.93 0.00 -1.84
CA ALA A 9 -1.79 -0.02 -0.39
C ALA A 9 -2.11 1.35 0.19
N VAL A 10 -3.06 1.38 1.11
CA VAL A 10 -3.59 2.61 1.73
C VAL A 10 -3.18 2.62 3.20
N VAL A 11 -2.42 3.61 3.60
CA VAL A 11 -1.87 3.72 4.95
C VAL A 11 -2.08 5.13 5.49
N THR A 12 -2.51 5.22 6.74
CA THR A 12 -2.54 6.46 7.51
C THR A 12 -1.80 6.25 8.80
N ARG A 13 -0.66 6.91 8.97
CA ARG A 13 0.13 6.83 10.20
C ARG A 13 0.74 8.18 10.54
N GLY A 14 0.84 8.46 11.84
CA GLY A 14 1.45 9.69 12.30
C GLY A 14 0.65 10.91 11.86
N HIS A 15 1.23 11.72 11.00
CA HIS A 15 0.66 12.99 10.55
C HIS A 15 0.22 13.00 9.09
N GLY A 16 0.19 11.85 8.43
CA GLY A 16 -0.13 11.79 7.01
C GLY A 16 -0.67 10.46 6.56
N GLY A 17 -1.05 10.42 5.29
CA GLY A 17 -1.45 9.21 4.59
C GLY A 17 -0.64 9.00 3.31
N ALA A 18 -0.65 7.79 2.83
CA ALA A 18 -0.03 7.42 1.57
C ALA A 18 -0.84 6.34 0.86
N ILE A 19 -0.86 6.43 -0.47
CA ILE A 19 -1.29 5.34 -1.33
C ILE A 19 -0.11 4.99 -2.23
N VAL A 20 0.35 3.76 -2.13
CA VAL A 20 1.39 3.22 -3.01
C VAL A 20 0.76 2.20 -3.92
N THR A 21 0.98 2.36 -5.21
CA THR A 21 0.47 1.45 -6.24
C THR A 21 1.62 0.64 -6.81
N ALA A 22 1.45 -0.66 -6.88
CA ALA A 22 2.39 -1.57 -7.52
C ALA A 22 1.68 -2.45 -8.55
N GLU A 23 2.36 -2.72 -9.64
CA GLU A 23 1.95 -3.69 -10.64
C GLU A 23 2.66 -5.02 -10.39
N TRP A 24 1.87 -6.09 -10.39
CA TRP A 24 2.34 -7.46 -10.19
C TRP A 24 2.20 -8.22 -11.50
N PRO A 25 3.27 -8.34 -12.29
CA PRO A 25 3.23 -9.15 -13.51
C PRO A 25 3.10 -10.64 -13.16
N ALA A 26 2.64 -11.43 -14.12
CA ALA A 26 2.59 -12.89 -13.96
C ALA A 26 3.99 -13.48 -13.73
N GLU A 27 5.00 -12.88 -14.34
CA GLU A 27 6.42 -13.23 -14.18
C GLU A 27 7.25 -11.96 -14.09
N GLY A 28 8.31 -12.00 -13.27
CA GLY A 28 9.25 -10.90 -13.14
C GLY A 28 9.04 -10.03 -11.93
N ARG A 29 9.69 -8.88 -11.96
CA ARG A 29 9.72 -7.93 -10.82
C ARG A 29 8.43 -7.14 -10.74
N GLN A 30 8.00 -6.90 -9.51
CA GLN A 30 6.98 -5.91 -9.22
C GLN A 30 7.49 -4.51 -9.52
N THR A 31 6.61 -3.64 -10.00
CA THR A 31 6.96 -2.25 -10.29
C THR A 31 6.04 -1.32 -9.51
N VAL A 32 6.63 -0.45 -8.72
CA VAL A 32 5.91 0.65 -8.07
C VAL A 32 5.64 1.71 -9.12
N THR A 33 4.36 1.97 -9.40
CA THR A 33 3.93 2.85 -10.49
C THR A 33 3.38 4.18 -10.01
N ALA A 34 2.98 4.29 -8.74
CA ALA A 34 2.51 5.54 -8.18
C ALA A 34 2.78 5.60 -6.67
N ILE A 35 3.11 6.78 -6.20
CA ILE A 35 3.28 7.12 -4.79
C ILE A 35 2.53 8.43 -4.58
N GLU A 36 1.47 8.39 -3.76
CA GLU A 36 0.64 9.56 -3.48
C GLU A 36 0.63 9.83 -1.98
N ARG A 37 0.79 11.08 -1.60
CA ARG A 37 0.76 11.52 -0.22
C ARG A 37 -0.51 12.29 0.08
N PHE A 38 -1.02 12.11 1.28
CA PHE A 38 -2.24 12.76 1.76
C PHE A 38 -2.02 13.36 3.14
N SER A 39 -2.78 14.40 3.45
CA SER A 39 -2.96 14.84 4.82
C SER A 39 -3.66 13.76 5.64
N TYR A 40 -3.57 13.84 6.96
CA TYR A 40 -4.23 12.92 7.87
C TYR A 40 -5.75 13.18 7.88
N ASP A 41 -6.41 12.77 6.80
CA ASP A 41 -7.85 12.98 6.57
C ASP A 41 -8.39 11.82 5.72
N ALA A 42 -9.38 11.13 6.24
CA ALA A 42 -9.97 9.96 5.59
C ALA A 42 -10.73 10.32 4.30
N GLY A 43 -11.39 11.47 4.25
CA GLY A 43 -12.23 11.87 3.10
C GLY A 43 -11.51 11.88 1.76
N PRO A 44 -10.42 12.63 1.60
CA PRO A 44 -9.65 12.66 0.36
C PRO A 44 -9.08 11.29 -0.03
N ILE A 45 -8.63 10.51 0.96
CA ILE A 45 -8.10 9.17 0.73
C ILE A 45 -9.20 8.26 0.17
N VAL A 46 -10.38 8.26 0.78
CA VAL A 46 -11.52 7.43 0.31
C VAL A 46 -11.91 7.82 -1.11
N ARG A 47 -12.01 9.11 -1.42
CA ARG A 47 -12.34 9.56 -2.78
C ARG A 47 -11.31 9.10 -3.80
N ARG A 48 -10.03 9.17 -3.43
CA ARG A 48 -8.96 8.70 -4.32
C ARG A 48 -9.02 7.19 -4.55
N VAL A 49 -9.27 6.40 -3.52
CA VAL A 49 -9.43 4.94 -3.64
C VAL A 49 -10.61 4.60 -4.56
N GLN A 50 -11.72 5.31 -4.43
CA GLN A 50 -12.88 5.12 -5.32
C GLN A 50 -12.52 5.39 -6.78
N GLN A 51 -11.76 6.44 -7.05
CA GLN A 51 -11.28 6.76 -8.39
C GLN A 51 -10.33 5.70 -8.93
N LEU A 52 -9.38 5.24 -8.12
CA LEU A 52 -8.46 4.18 -8.50
C LEU A 52 -9.20 2.88 -8.84
N LYS A 53 -10.23 2.54 -8.09
CA LYS A 53 -11.08 1.40 -8.39
C LYS A 53 -11.84 1.55 -9.70
N ALA A 54 -12.30 2.76 -10.00
CA ALA A 54 -12.96 3.03 -11.28
C ALA A 54 -12.00 2.90 -12.47
N ASP A 55 -10.76 3.37 -12.29
CA ASP A 55 -9.73 3.30 -13.33
C ASP A 55 -9.22 1.85 -13.56
N HIS A 56 -9.16 1.05 -12.49
CA HIS A 56 -8.69 -0.33 -12.51
C HIS A 56 -9.66 -1.25 -11.76
N PRO A 57 -10.78 -1.67 -12.41
CA PRO A 57 -11.85 -2.42 -11.73
C PRO A 57 -11.40 -3.72 -11.05
N ASP A 58 -10.35 -4.35 -11.56
CA ASP A 58 -9.81 -5.62 -11.04
C ASP A 58 -8.67 -5.43 -10.02
N CYS A 59 -8.44 -4.20 -9.56
CA CYS A 59 -7.36 -3.93 -8.61
C CYS A 59 -7.62 -4.55 -7.24
N PHE A 60 -6.53 -4.81 -6.52
CA PHE A 60 -6.55 -5.14 -5.11
C PHE A 60 -6.29 -3.89 -4.27
N ILE A 61 -6.99 -3.76 -3.17
CA ILE A 61 -6.83 -2.65 -2.25
C ILE A 61 -6.59 -3.21 -0.86
N VAL A 62 -5.45 -2.86 -0.27
CA VAL A 62 -5.09 -3.22 1.11
C VAL A 62 -5.11 -1.97 1.96
N VAL A 63 -5.85 -1.98 3.05
CA VAL A 63 -5.95 -0.87 3.99
C VAL A 63 -5.29 -1.27 5.31
N ASP A 64 -4.31 -0.49 5.76
CA ASP A 64 -3.75 -0.63 7.09
C ASP A 64 -4.76 -0.11 8.12
N ALA A 65 -5.11 -0.95 9.08
CA ALA A 65 -6.13 -0.64 10.08
C ALA A 65 -5.69 0.34 11.17
N GLU A 66 -4.43 0.70 11.23
CA GLU A 66 -3.93 1.64 12.23
C GLU A 66 -4.26 3.11 11.88
N GLY A 67 -4.33 3.95 12.89
CA GLY A 67 -4.64 5.36 12.71
C GLY A 67 -6.05 5.59 12.17
N LEU A 68 -6.17 6.36 11.08
CA LEU A 68 -7.45 6.56 10.38
C LEU A 68 -7.86 5.36 9.50
N GLY A 69 -7.07 4.29 9.48
CA GLY A 69 -7.33 3.13 8.65
C GLY A 69 -8.71 2.51 8.89
N ASP A 70 -9.16 2.45 10.13
CA ASP A 70 -10.51 1.95 10.44
C ASP A 70 -11.60 2.85 9.85
N ALA A 71 -11.45 4.16 9.92
CA ALA A 71 -12.41 5.10 9.33
C ALA A 71 -12.41 4.98 7.79
N VAL A 72 -11.25 4.88 7.17
CA VAL A 72 -11.12 4.63 5.73
C VAL A 72 -11.80 3.31 5.35
N TRP A 73 -11.54 2.26 6.11
CA TRP A 73 -12.14 0.95 5.90
C TRP A 73 -13.67 1.01 5.96
N GLU A 74 -14.22 1.59 7.02
CA GLU A 74 -15.67 1.70 7.19
C GLU A 74 -16.33 2.47 6.03
N LEU A 75 -15.71 3.56 5.59
CA LEU A 75 -16.21 4.34 4.47
C LEU A 75 -16.12 3.59 3.13
N LEU A 76 -15.17 2.67 2.99
CA LEU A 76 -15.01 1.84 1.81
C LEU A 76 -15.85 0.56 1.86
N ASP A 77 -16.06 -0.02 3.05
CA ASP A 77 -16.81 -1.26 3.26
C ASP A 77 -18.31 -1.01 3.23
N HIS A 78 -18.78 -0.40 2.16
CA HIS A 78 -20.20 -0.15 1.94
C HIS A 78 -20.82 -1.29 1.11
N PRO A 79 -22.10 -1.66 1.33
CA PRO A 79 -22.79 -2.68 0.52
C PRO A 79 -22.71 -2.48 -1.00
N ARG A 80 -22.59 -1.24 -1.45
CA ARG A 80 -22.41 -0.90 -2.88
C ARG A 80 -21.07 -1.35 -3.47
N ARG A 81 -20.12 -1.77 -2.61
CA ARG A 81 -18.77 -2.19 -3.01
C ARG A 81 -18.59 -3.70 -2.95
N ARG A 82 -19.68 -4.44 -2.96
CA ARG A 82 -19.64 -5.89 -3.11
C ARG A 82 -18.91 -6.26 -4.40
N GLY A 83 -18.00 -7.21 -4.30
CA GLY A 83 -17.16 -7.62 -5.42
C GLY A 83 -15.84 -6.86 -5.53
N TRP A 84 -15.59 -5.85 -4.70
CA TRP A 84 -14.27 -5.26 -4.59
C TRP A 84 -13.30 -6.23 -3.90
N ARG A 85 -12.08 -6.28 -4.38
CA ARG A 85 -10.99 -7.01 -3.73
C ARG A 85 -10.36 -6.09 -2.69
N LEU A 86 -11.07 -5.90 -1.59
CA LEU A 86 -10.73 -4.98 -0.51
C LEU A 86 -10.32 -5.77 0.73
N TYR A 87 -9.15 -5.49 1.25
CA TYR A 87 -8.57 -6.22 2.38
C TYR A 87 -8.14 -5.26 3.47
N GLN A 88 -8.40 -5.63 4.71
CA GLN A 88 -7.93 -4.89 5.87
C GLN A 88 -6.81 -5.66 6.55
N LYS A 89 -5.73 -4.97 6.86
CA LYS A 89 -4.60 -5.55 7.57
C LYS A 89 -4.59 -5.00 8.99
N HIS A 90 -4.64 -5.90 9.97
CA HIS A 90 -4.55 -5.58 11.40
C HIS A 90 -3.21 -6.03 11.97
N GLY A 91 -2.76 -5.33 13.01
CA GLY A 91 -1.67 -5.78 13.85
C GLY A 91 -0.34 -6.00 13.15
N LEU A 92 -0.06 -5.18 12.14
CA LEU A 92 1.23 -5.23 11.48
C LEU A 92 2.31 -4.79 12.48
N GLU A 93 3.09 -5.74 12.94
CA GLU A 93 4.26 -5.42 13.74
C GLU A 93 5.28 -4.69 12.85
N ARG A 94 5.78 -3.58 13.37
CA ARG A 94 6.73 -2.71 12.63
C ARG A 94 7.99 -3.45 12.24
N GLU A 95 8.44 -4.36 13.08
CA GLU A 95 9.61 -5.21 12.82
C GLU A 95 9.37 -6.17 11.64
N GLU A 96 8.17 -6.70 11.52
CA GLU A 96 7.79 -7.56 10.39
C GLU A 96 7.80 -6.80 9.08
N LEU A 97 7.24 -5.59 9.07
CA LEU A 97 7.25 -4.72 7.90
C LEU A 97 8.66 -4.37 7.45
N THR A 98 9.52 -4.03 8.40
CA THR A 98 10.93 -3.73 8.12
C THR A 98 11.63 -4.94 7.53
N ARG A 99 11.39 -6.12 8.07
CA ARG A 99 11.97 -7.36 7.55
C ARG A 99 11.54 -7.64 6.12
N VAL A 100 10.26 -7.48 5.82
CA VAL A 100 9.72 -7.65 4.46
C VAL A 100 10.42 -6.73 3.47
N LEU A 101 10.56 -5.47 3.83
CA LEU A 101 11.22 -4.49 2.99
C LEU A 101 12.71 -4.79 2.78
N LEU A 102 13.43 -5.14 3.83
CA LEU A 102 14.86 -5.47 3.74
C LEU A 102 15.08 -6.69 2.83
N VAL A 103 14.28 -7.74 2.99
CA VAL A 103 14.36 -8.92 2.12
C VAL A 103 14.06 -8.55 0.67
N ALA A 104 13.04 -7.72 0.42
CA ALA A 104 12.69 -7.29 -0.91
C ALA A 104 13.80 -6.46 -1.57
N VAL A 105 14.45 -5.58 -0.80
CA VAL A 105 15.61 -4.81 -1.28
C VAL A 105 16.77 -5.72 -1.62
N GLU A 106 17.14 -6.64 -0.72
CA GLU A 106 18.23 -7.59 -0.96
C GLU A 106 18.00 -8.44 -2.20
N ARG A 107 16.78 -8.88 -2.41
CA ARG A 107 16.42 -9.72 -3.57
C ARG A 107 16.16 -8.93 -4.84
N SER A 108 16.17 -7.60 -4.77
CA SER A 108 15.78 -6.74 -5.89
C SER A 108 14.44 -7.15 -6.49
N SER A 109 13.47 -7.53 -5.64
CA SER A 109 12.19 -8.09 -6.07
C SER A 109 11.22 -7.06 -6.61
N PHE A 110 11.52 -5.78 -6.44
CA PHE A 110 10.70 -4.68 -6.98
C PHE A 110 11.58 -3.57 -7.54
N GLY A 111 10.98 -2.72 -8.35
CA GLY A 111 11.59 -1.49 -8.87
C GLY A 111 10.59 -0.37 -8.90
N PHE A 112 11.08 0.83 -9.17
CA PHE A 112 10.24 2.02 -9.36
C PHE A 112 10.13 2.35 -10.84
N ALA A 113 8.93 2.73 -11.28
CA ALA A 113 8.76 3.29 -12.61
C ALA A 113 9.58 4.59 -12.74
N PRO A 114 10.10 4.91 -13.94
CA PRO A 114 10.90 6.12 -14.13
C PRO A 114 10.10 7.39 -13.82
N GLY A 115 10.75 8.35 -13.15
CA GLY A 115 10.20 9.68 -12.95
C GLY A 115 9.03 9.79 -11.98
N LEU A 116 8.91 8.86 -11.02
CA LEU A 116 7.84 8.91 -10.04
C LEU A 116 7.92 10.16 -9.16
N PRO A 117 6.84 10.93 -9.04
CA PRO A 117 6.71 11.88 -7.94
C PRO A 117 6.87 11.18 -6.60
N GLU A 118 7.47 11.82 -5.62
CA GLU A 118 7.69 11.29 -4.26
C GLU A 118 8.70 10.13 -4.17
N GLU A 119 9.36 9.74 -5.24
CA GLU A 119 10.38 8.67 -5.20
C GLU A 119 11.49 9.00 -4.20
N GLN A 120 11.96 10.25 -4.18
CA GLN A 120 13.02 10.68 -3.25
C GLN A 120 12.54 10.64 -1.79
N ALA A 121 11.30 11.03 -1.54
CA ALA A 121 10.70 10.91 -0.20
C ALA A 121 10.61 9.45 0.24
N MET A 122 10.24 8.56 -0.66
CA MET A 122 10.22 7.12 -0.41
C MET A 122 11.62 6.58 -0.09
N LYS A 123 12.62 6.96 -0.86
CA LYS A 123 14.01 6.54 -0.61
C LYS A 123 14.52 7.03 0.75
N ARG A 124 14.18 8.26 1.14
CA ARG A 124 14.49 8.76 2.48
C ARG A 124 13.80 7.96 3.58
N ALA A 125 12.55 7.60 3.38
CA ALA A 125 11.81 6.76 4.32
C ALA A 125 12.47 5.38 4.49
N LEU A 126 12.92 4.77 3.41
CA LEU A 126 13.62 3.48 3.44
C LEU A 126 14.96 3.57 4.18
N VAL A 127 15.73 4.62 3.93
CA VAL A 127 16.97 4.87 4.68
C VAL A 127 16.67 5.09 6.17
N GLY A 128 15.58 5.78 6.49
CA GLY A 128 15.13 5.96 7.87
C GLY A 128 14.84 4.65 8.58
N LEU A 129 14.29 3.66 7.90
CA LEU A 129 14.03 2.33 8.46
C LEU A 129 15.30 1.58 8.85
N THR A 130 16.39 1.75 8.13
CA THR A 130 17.66 1.10 8.48
C THR A 130 18.24 1.66 9.79
N ARG A 131 17.93 2.91 10.14
CA ARG A 131 18.34 3.57 11.38
C ARG A 131 17.34 3.40 12.51
N ASN A 132 16.06 3.34 12.19
CA ASN A 132 14.97 3.16 13.14
C ASN A 132 13.95 2.15 12.60
N PRO A 133 14.15 0.85 12.89
CA PRO A 133 13.27 -0.22 12.39
C PRO A 133 11.83 -0.15 12.91
N ARG A 134 11.54 0.72 13.87
CA ARG A 134 10.18 0.90 14.37
C ARG A 134 9.28 1.72 13.44
N ALA A 135 9.82 2.26 12.36
CA ALA A 135 9.08 3.04 11.39
C ALA A 135 8.25 4.16 12.05
N GLU A 136 8.89 4.93 12.92
CA GLU A 136 8.28 6.07 13.60
C GLU A 136 8.74 7.37 12.97
N GLY A 137 7.88 8.38 13.03
CA GLY A 137 8.18 9.71 12.57
C GLY A 137 7.66 10.04 11.18
N PRO A 138 7.90 11.28 10.70
CA PRO A 138 7.42 11.73 9.40
C PRO A 138 7.92 10.86 8.25
N GLY A 139 7.04 10.48 7.35
CA GLY A 139 7.36 9.64 6.19
C GLY A 139 7.27 8.13 6.44
N SER A 140 7.04 7.69 7.68
CA SER A 140 6.87 6.26 7.98
C SER A 140 5.70 5.63 7.23
N GLU A 141 4.65 6.39 6.95
CA GLU A 141 3.51 5.95 6.16
C GLU A 141 3.92 5.49 4.76
N LEU A 142 4.93 6.11 4.16
CA LEU A 142 5.45 5.71 2.84
C LEU A 142 6.08 4.33 2.87
N ALA A 143 6.91 4.07 3.87
CA ALA A 143 7.58 2.78 4.02
C ALA A 143 6.58 1.65 4.31
N VAL A 144 5.61 1.91 5.18
CA VAL A 144 4.54 0.93 5.48
C VAL A 144 3.70 0.66 4.25
N ALA A 145 3.31 1.69 3.52
CA ALA A 145 2.53 1.53 2.29
C ALA A 145 3.32 0.75 1.22
N LEU A 146 4.61 1.01 1.07
CA LEU A 146 5.46 0.24 0.17
C LEU A 146 5.50 -1.23 0.55
N SER A 147 5.70 -1.55 1.83
CA SER A 147 5.74 -2.95 2.29
C SER A 147 4.44 -3.69 1.97
N LEU A 148 3.30 -3.04 2.18
CA LEU A 148 1.99 -3.63 1.86
C LEU A 148 1.75 -3.77 0.36
N ALA A 149 2.28 -2.84 -0.44
CA ALA A 149 2.10 -2.88 -1.89
C ALA A 149 2.91 -3.99 -2.57
N ILE A 150 4.08 -4.32 -2.03
CA ILE A 150 5.00 -5.29 -2.63
C ILE A 150 4.95 -6.67 -2.00
N ASP A 151 4.38 -6.83 -0.82
CA ASP A 151 4.29 -8.12 -0.15
C ASP A 151 3.06 -8.89 -0.63
N ASP A 152 3.22 -10.19 -0.79
CA ASP A 152 2.11 -11.07 -1.16
C ASP A 152 1.22 -11.35 0.05
N HIS A 153 0.47 -10.34 0.43
CA HIS A 153 -0.58 -10.46 1.44
C HIS A 153 -1.92 -10.90 0.83
N ARG A 154 -1.88 -11.51 -0.38
CA ARG A 154 -3.13 -12.01 -0.94
C ARG A 154 -3.74 -12.96 0.07
N PRO A 155 -4.91 -12.61 0.61
CA PRO A 155 -5.60 -13.54 1.49
C PRO A 155 -5.91 -14.81 0.71
N PRO A 156 -6.04 -15.94 1.39
CA PRO A 156 -6.59 -17.11 0.74
C PRO A 156 -7.88 -16.70 0.03
N ALA A 157 -8.15 -17.35 -1.11
CA ALA A 157 -9.26 -17.02 -1.99
C ALA A 157 -10.51 -16.61 -1.20
N PRO A 158 -11.21 -15.53 -1.59
CA PRO A 158 -12.34 -15.03 -0.83
C PRO A 158 -13.31 -16.17 -0.57
N ARG A 159 -13.62 -16.38 0.71
CA ARG A 159 -14.69 -17.30 1.05
C ARG A 159 -15.95 -16.71 0.47
N ILE A 160 -16.49 -17.39 -0.51
CA ILE A 160 -17.81 -17.06 -1.05
C ILE A 160 -18.81 -17.45 0.03
N TYR A 161 -19.38 -16.45 0.67
CA TYR A 161 -20.51 -16.65 1.58
C TYR A 161 -21.81 -16.53 0.82
#